data_50c33502f668b64ec6799ee95c991fcd
#
_entry.id   50c33502f668b64ec6799ee95c991fcd
#
_cell.length_a   1.000
_cell.length_b   1.000
_cell.length_c   1.000
_cell.angle_alpha   90.00
_cell.angle_beta   90.00
_cell.angle_gamma   90.00
#
_symmetry.space_group_name_H-M   'P 1'
#
loop_
_entity.id
_entity.type
_entity.pdbx_description
1 polymer ?
#
loop_
_entity_poly.entity_id
_entity_poly.type
_entity_poly.pdbx_seq_one_letter_code
_entity_poly.pdbx_strand_id
1 'polypeptide(L)'
;MRAPNKPLPQAIIEAAEKTLHSEDRLVIRAYGFISVTEYFMRDFIKKVLLKFNKPQLAPALGMIIKELTVNAAKANFKRILFIENNIDVTNPEDYERGMRLFREAISESMALEYGKKAKSASLNVHTTFDFDKDRLIIEIRNNLPMSRIEEQRVREKFAQAMRCNDIAEFMVENVDETEGAGLGHQFLRHLQRTR
;
A
#
# COMPACT_ATOMS: atom_id res chain seq x y z
N MET A 1 -10.88 -12.41 -9.05
CA MET A 1 -11.08 -11.69 -7.77
C MET A 1 -12.56 -11.44 -7.57
N ARG A 2 -13.19 -11.89 -6.46
CA ARG A 2 -14.61 -11.64 -6.19
C ARG A 2 -14.83 -10.16 -5.86
N ALA A 3 -15.90 -9.57 -6.38
CA ALA A 3 -16.32 -8.23 -6.02
C ALA A 3 -16.56 -8.14 -4.49
N PRO A 4 -16.24 -6.99 -3.87
CA PRO A 4 -16.40 -6.82 -2.43
C PRO A 4 -17.86 -6.96 -1.99
N ASN A 5 -18.08 -7.62 -0.85
CA ASN A 5 -19.43 -7.86 -0.29
C ASN A 5 -20.19 -6.58 0.13
N LYS A 6 -19.52 -5.43 0.18
CA LYS A 6 -20.16 -4.15 0.50
C LYS A 6 -19.76 -3.12 -0.57
N PRO A 7 -20.74 -2.59 -1.32
CA PRO A 7 -20.46 -1.57 -2.32
C PRO A 7 -19.96 -0.28 -1.65
N LEU A 8 -19.16 0.48 -2.40
CA LEU A 8 -18.80 1.84 -2.00
C LEU A 8 -20.06 2.73 -1.98
N PRO A 9 -20.08 3.75 -1.10
CA PRO A 9 -21.09 4.78 -1.16
C PRO A 9 -21.16 5.41 -2.56
N GLN A 10 -22.38 5.60 -3.08
CA GLN A 10 -22.60 6.13 -4.42
C GLN A 10 -21.91 7.49 -4.63
N ALA A 11 -21.90 8.34 -3.60
CA ALA A 11 -21.21 9.65 -3.62
C ALA A 11 -19.71 9.56 -3.92
N ILE A 12 -19.03 8.47 -3.49
CA ILE A 12 -17.60 8.27 -3.81
C ILE A 12 -17.42 7.93 -5.29
N ILE A 13 -18.31 7.11 -5.83
CA ILE A 13 -18.29 6.73 -7.25
C ILE A 13 -18.51 7.96 -8.12
N GLU A 14 -19.52 8.76 -7.80
CA GLU A 14 -19.86 9.99 -8.53
C GLU A 14 -18.73 11.03 -8.45
N ALA A 15 -18.10 11.19 -7.27
CA ALA A 15 -16.95 12.07 -7.13
C ALA A 15 -15.77 11.63 -8.01
N ALA A 16 -15.50 10.32 -8.07
CA ALA A 16 -14.45 9.78 -8.93
C ALA A 16 -14.74 9.95 -10.42
N GLU A 17 -15.98 9.75 -10.84
CA GLU A 17 -16.41 9.97 -12.22
C GLU A 17 -16.33 11.45 -12.62
N LYS A 18 -16.76 12.35 -11.74
CA LYS A 18 -16.59 13.77 -11.94
C LYS A 18 -15.13 14.16 -12.12
N THR A 19 -14.24 13.67 -11.23
CA THR A 19 -12.80 13.89 -11.30
C THR A 19 -12.21 13.36 -12.61
N LEU A 20 -12.64 12.19 -13.06
CA LEU A 20 -12.19 11.60 -14.32
C LEU A 20 -12.54 12.48 -15.53
N HIS A 21 -13.68 13.18 -15.51
CA HIS A 21 -14.09 14.09 -16.58
C HIS A 21 -13.38 15.43 -16.53
N SER A 22 -13.23 16.01 -15.34
CA SER A 22 -12.63 17.34 -15.16
C SER A 22 -11.09 17.32 -15.19
N GLU A 23 -10.47 16.13 -15.22
CA GLU A 23 -9.00 15.96 -15.09
C GLU A 23 -8.46 16.65 -13.83
N ASP A 24 -9.23 16.56 -12.76
CA ASP A 24 -8.90 17.13 -11.46
C ASP A 24 -8.21 16.06 -10.58
N ARG A 25 -7.84 16.46 -9.38
CA ARG A 25 -7.19 15.59 -8.41
C ARG A 25 -8.20 14.76 -7.62
N LEU A 26 -8.00 13.42 -7.57
CA LEU A 26 -8.74 12.53 -6.66
C LEU A 26 -7.90 12.21 -5.43
N VAL A 27 -8.45 12.42 -4.24
CA VAL A 27 -7.84 12.04 -2.96
C VAL A 27 -8.70 11.00 -2.27
N ILE A 28 -8.12 9.85 -1.97
CA ILE A 28 -8.74 8.77 -1.22
C ILE A 28 -8.09 8.70 0.16
N ARG A 29 -8.92 8.75 1.21
CA ARG A 29 -8.46 8.56 2.60
C ARG A 29 -8.94 7.20 3.11
N ALA A 30 -8.00 6.38 3.57
CA ALA A 30 -8.28 5.07 4.15
C ALA A 30 -7.59 4.93 5.52
N TYR A 31 -8.23 4.18 6.43
CA TYR A 31 -7.69 3.88 7.76
C TYR A 31 -7.15 2.46 7.87
N GLY A 32 -7.36 1.65 6.85
CA GLY A 32 -6.88 0.30 6.72
C GLY A 32 -6.95 -0.10 5.26
N PHE A 33 -6.42 -1.28 4.99
CA PHE A 33 -6.50 -1.84 3.65
C PHE A 33 -7.65 -2.85 3.60
N ILE A 34 -8.70 -2.50 2.86
CA ILE A 34 -9.85 -3.36 2.62
C ILE A 34 -10.04 -3.58 1.12
N SER A 35 -10.51 -4.77 0.77
CA SER A 35 -10.71 -5.19 -0.63
C SER A 35 -11.54 -4.20 -1.47
N VAL A 36 -12.50 -3.52 -0.84
CA VAL A 36 -13.33 -2.48 -1.51
C VAL A 36 -12.48 -1.32 -2.00
N THR A 37 -11.58 -0.80 -1.15
CA THR A 37 -10.70 0.33 -1.50
C THR A 37 -9.70 -0.07 -2.58
N GLU A 38 -9.16 -1.29 -2.49
CA GLU A 38 -8.27 -1.84 -3.52
C GLU A 38 -8.96 -1.92 -4.88
N TYR A 39 -10.15 -2.53 -4.90
CA TYR A 39 -10.93 -2.68 -6.13
C TYR A 39 -11.23 -1.32 -6.75
N PHE A 40 -11.65 -0.36 -5.95
CA PHE A 40 -11.95 1.00 -6.39
C PHE A 40 -10.73 1.70 -7.00
N MET A 41 -9.59 1.67 -6.33
CA MET A 41 -8.36 2.30 -6.85
C MET A 41 -7.91 1.67 -8.17
N ARG A 42 -8.01 0.34 -8.28
CA ARG A 42 -7.69 -0.37 -9.52
C ARG A 42 -8.65 -0.06 -10.66
N ASP A 43 -9.94 0.06 -10.38
CA ASP A 43 -10.94 0.45 -11.38
C ASP A 43 -10.72 1.89 -11.83
N PHE A 44 -10.48 2.80 -10.89
CA PHE A 44 -10.21 4.19 -11.18
C PHE A 44 -8.97 4.37 -12.06
N ILE A 45 -7.83 3.76 -11.69
CA ILE A 45 -6.62 3.86 -12.51
C ILE A 45 -6.80 3.25 -13.91
N LYS A 46 -7.58 2.16 -14.02
CA LYS A 46 -7.93 1.58 -15.32
C LYS A 46 -8.70 2.57 -16.18
N LYS A 47 -9.68 3.28 -15.62
CA LYS A 47 -10.47 4.31 -16.32
C LYS A 47 -9.59 5.49 -16.76
N VAL A 48 -8.70 5.97 -15.90
CA VAL A 48 -7.71 7.02 -16.25
C VAL A 48 -6.84 6.59 -17.42
N LEU A 49 -6.28 5.40 -17.35
CA LEU A 49 -5.40 4.89 -18.40
C LEU A 49 -6.12 4.60 -19.73
N LEU A 50 -7.38 4.17 -19.66
CA LEU A 50 -8.22 4.03 -20.86
C LEU A 50 -8.48 5.40 -21.53
N LYS A 51 -8.78 6.44 -20.72
CA LYS A 51 -8.97 7.81 -21.21
C LYS A 51 -7.77 8.33 -22.02
N PHE A 52 -6.56 7.98 -21.60
CA PHE A 52 -5.31 8.41 -22.25
C PHE A 52 -4.67 7.36 -23.18
N ASN A 53 -5.43 6.34 -23.60
CA ASN A 53 -4.96 5.27 -24.51
C ASN A 53 -3.72 4.52 -24.01
N LYS A 54 -3.62 4.26 -22.70
CA LYS A 54 -2.53 3.50 -22.05
C LYS A 54 -3.03 2.31 -21.23
N PRO A 55 -4.05 1.52 -21.67
CA PRO A 55 -4.65 0.47 -20.86
C PRO A 55 -3.66 -0.65 -20.48
N GLN A 56 -2.60 -0.85 -21.26
CA GLN A 56 -1.56 -1.85 -21.00
C GLN A 56 -0.80 -1.62 -19.70
N LEU A 57 -0.79 -0.41 -19.15
CA LEU A 57 -0.15 -0.09 -17.88
C LEU A 57 -1.00 -0.42 -16.65
N ALA A 58 -2.31 -0.67 -16.83
CA ALA A 58 -3.25 -0.86 -15.72
C ALA A 58 -2.90 -2.05 -14.79
N PRO A 59 -2.48 -3.23 -15.28
CA PRO A 59 -2.10 -4.32 -14.39
C PRO A 59 -0.91 -3.99 -13.51
N ALA A 60 0.16 -3.43 -14.08
CA ALA A 60 1.38 -3.08 -13.35
C ALA A 60 1.12 -1.97 -12.31
N LEU A 61 0.47 -0.87 -12.72
CA LEU A 61 0.15 0.22 -11.79
C LEU A 61 -0.83 -0.20 -10.71
N GLY A 62 -1.83 -1.03 -11.03
CA GLY A 62 -2.76 -1.57 -10.04
C GLY A 62 -2.06 -2.40 -8.97
N MET A 63 -1.03 -3.15 -9.34
CA MET A 63 -0.22 -3.94 -8.42
C MET A 63 0.67 -3.03 -7.53
N ILE A 64 1.34 -2.06 -8.13
CA ILE A 64 2.19 -1.11 -7.40
C ILE A 64 1.36 -0.32 -6.38
N ILE A 65 0.20 0.20 -6.78
CA ILE A 65 -0.70 0.93 -5.87
C ILE A 65 -1.15 0.06 -4.71
N LYS A 66 -1.52 -1.20 -4.99
CA LYS A 66 -1.89 -2.16 -3.96
C LYS A 66 -0.76 -2.35 -2.95
N GLU A 67 0.44 -2.66 -3.44
CA GLU A 67 1.59 -2.94 -2.56
C GLU A 67 1.93 -1.73 -1.69
N LEU A 68 2.01 -0.54 -2.28
CA LEU A 68 2.33 0.68 -1.55
C LEU A 68 1.25 1.06 -0.52
N THR A 69 -0.04 0.89 -0.85
CA THR A 69 -1.13 1.17 0.10
C THR A 69 -1.21 0.17 1.24
N VAL A 70 -0.94 -1.12 0.97
CA VAL A 70 -0.82 -2.15 2.01
C VAL A 70 0.35 -1.83 2.95
N ASN A 71 1.51 -1.48 2.40
CA ASN A 71 2.68 -1.13 3.20
C ASN A 71 2.44 0.11 4.06
N ALA A 72 1.77 1.12 3.52
CA ALA A 72 1.36 2.30 4.27
C ALA A 72 0.38 1.96 5.41
N ALA A 73 -0.62 1.11 5.17
CA ALA A 73 -1.54 0.65 6.22
C ALA A 73 -0.82 -0.19 7.29
N LYS A 74 0.06 -1.11 6.90
CA LYS A 74 0.89 -1.89 7.81
C LYS A 74 1.76 -1.00 8.71
N ALA A 75 2.32 0.09 8.17
CA ALA A 75 3.10 1.04 8.96
C ALA A 75 2.25 1.70 10.06
N ASN A 76 1.00 2.05 9.77
CA ASN A 76 0.07 2.57 10.78
C ASN A 76 -0.29 1.50 11.83
N PHE A 77 -0.55 0.26 11.42
CA PHE A 77 -0.87 -0.85 12.32
C PHE A 77 0.31 -1.18 13.23
N LYS A 78 1.51 -1.23 12.67
CA LYS A 78 2.75 -1.40 13.42
C LYS A 78 2.90 -0.34 14.51
N ARG A 79 2.62 0.93 14.19
CA ARG A 79 2.69 2.03 15.16
C ARG A 79 1.70 1.85 16.31
N ILE A 80 0.49 1.41 16.02
CA ILE A 80 -0.52 1.12 17.06
C ILE A 80 -0.04 -0.02 17.95
N LEU A 81 0.41 -1.14 17.36
CA LEU A 81 0.93 -2.27 18.11
C LEU A 81 2.12 -1.89 19.00
N PHE A 82 3.01 -1.05 18.51
CA PHE A 82 4.16 -0.57 19.25
C PHE A 82 3.73 0.26 20.48
N ILE A 83 2.76 1.14 20.31
CA ILE A 83 2.20 1.92 21.42
C ILE A 83 1.54 0.99 22.46
N GLU A 84 0.72 0.04 22.03
CA GLU A 84 0.04 -0.93 22.90
C GLU A 84 1.00 -1.81 23.71
N ASN A 85 2.21 -2.06 23.17
CA ASN A 85 3.23 -2.90 23.81
C ASN A 85 4.40 -2.11 24.40
N ASN A 86 4.25 -0.79 24.56
CA ASN A 86 5.29 0.10 25.11
C ASN A 86 6.65 -0.09 24.42
N ILE A 87 6.65 -0.16 23.06
CA ILE A 87 7.85 -0.28 22.25
C ILE A 87 8.42 1.12 21.98
N ASP A 88 9.65 1.36 22.37
CA ASP A 88 10.37 2.57 21.98
C ASP A 88 10.93 2.45 20.57
N VAL A 89 10.34 3.19 19.62
CA VAL A 89 10.75 3.19 18.20
C VAL A 89 12.12 3.82 17.96
N THR A 90 12.70 4.46 18.96
CA THR A 90 14.04 5.07 18.87
C THR A 90 15.13 4.13 19.38
N ASN A 91 14.76 3.11 20.15
CA ASN A 91 15.67 2.09 20.65
C ASN A 91 15.73 0.91 19.65
N PRO A 92 16.89 0.55 19.09
CA PRO A 92 17.00 -0.53 18.11
C PRO A 92 16.56 -1.91 18.63
N GLU A 93 16.85 -2.27 19.88
CA GLU A 93 16.48 -3.56 20.46
C GLU A 93 14.97 -3.67 20.67
N ASP A 94 14.36 -2.59 21.17
CA ASP A 94 12.91 -2.48 21.31
C ASP A 94 12.21 -2.52 19.95
N TYR A 95 12.75 -1.82 18.97
CA TYR A 95 12.24 -1.85 17.61
C TYR A 95 12.24 -3.28 17.04
N GLU A 96 13.33 -4.04 17.21
CA GLU A 96 13.40 -5.44 16.76
C GLU A 96 12.41 -6.35 17.52
N ARG A 97 12.23 -6.11 18.82
CA ARG A 97 11.20 -6.80 19.62
C ARG A 97 9.80 -6.51 19.05
N GLY A 98 9.51 -5.26 18.78
CA GLY A 98 8.24 -4.83 18.19
C GLY A 98 8.00 -5.42 16.80
N MET A 99 9.04 -5.50 15.97
CA MET A 99 8.97 -6.13 14.65
C MET A 99 8.68 -7.63 14.72
N ARG A 100 9.22 -8.35 15.71
CA ARG A 100 8.86 -9.77 15.93
C ARG A 100 7.39 -9.91 16.29
N LEU A 101 6.90 -9.13 17.27
CA LEU A 101 5.48 -9.12 17.65
C LEU A 101 4.56 -8.79 16.46
N PHE A 102 4.94 -7.82 15.63
CA PHE A 102 4.16 -7.45 14.47
C PHE A 102 4.07 -8.58 13.44
N ARG A 103 5.18 -9.29 13.16
CA ARG A 103 5.19 -10.44 12.25
C ARG A 103 4.28 -11.59 12.72
N GLU A 104 4.29 -11.86 14.02
CA GLU A 104 3.45 -12.91 14.62
C GLU A 104 1.96 -12.52 14.62
N ALA A 105 1.66 -11.25 14.80
CA ALA A 105 0.28 -10.75 14.87
C ALA A 105 -0.38 -10.56 13.51
N ILE A 106 0.39 -10.35 12.42
CA ILE A 106 -0.15 -9.94 11.14
C ILE A 106 -1.07 -11.02 10.53
N SER A 107 -2.34 -10.67 10.34
CA SER A 107 -3.39 -11.55 9.81
C SER A 107 -4.54 -10.70 9.23
N GLU A 108 -5.48 -11.33 8.54
CA GLU A 108 -6.69 -10.63 8.07
C GLU A 108 -7.55 -10.11 9.23
N SER A 109 -7.66 -10.87 10.32
CA SER A 109 -8.40 -10.44 11.52
C SER A 109 -7.73 -9.23 12.18
N MET A 110 -6.42 -9.22 12.28
CA MET A 110 -5.66 -8.06 12.74
C MET A 110 -5.93 -6.84 11.85
N ALA A 111 -5.90 -7.00 10.53
CA ALA A 111 -6.12 -5.88 9.61
C ALA A 111 -7.50 -5.22 9.81
N LEU A 112 -8.54 -6.00 10.12
CA LEU A 112 -9.88 -5.48 10.42
C LEU A 112 -9.93 -4.75 11.77
N GLU A 113 -9.31 -5.33 12.80
CA GLU A 113 -9.25 -4.73 14.14
C GLU A 113 -8.44 -3.44 14.13
N TYR A 114 -7.21 -3.50 13.60
CA TYR A 114 -6.30 -2.36 13.58
C TYR A 114 -6.74 -1.26 12.61
N GLY A 115 -7.53 -1.59 11.59
CA GLY A 115 -8.22 -0.59 10.77
C GLY A 115 -9.20 0.26 11.58
N LYS A 116 -9.92 -0.33 12.55
CA LYS A 116 -10.78 0.39 13.48
C LYS A 116 -9.96 1.24 14.47
N LYS A 117 -8.91 0.66 15.05
CA LYS A 117 -7.97 1.38 15.95
C LYS A 117 -7.31 2.56 15.23
N ALA A 118 -6.85 2.36 13.98
CA ALA A 118 -6.28 3.42 13.15
C ALA A 118 -7.28 4.56 12.92
N LYS A 119 -8.56 4.24 12.67
CA LYS A 119 -9.62 5.26 12.56
C LYS A 119 -9.79 6.05 13.85
N SER A 120 -9.86 5.38 14.99
CA SER A 120 -9.98 6.03 16.31
C SER A 120 -8.78 6.90 16.66
N ALA A 121 -7.56 6.47 16.25
CA ALA A 121 -6.33 7.23 16.43
C ALA A 121 -6.07 8.26 15.31
N SER A 122 -7.00 8.41 14.35
CA SER A 122 -6.86 9.28 13.17
C SER A 122 -5.62 8.97 12.31
N LEU A 123 -5.10 7.74 12.37
CA LEU A 123 -3.99 7.27 11.53
C LEU A 123 -4.53 6.83 10.18
N ASN A 124 -4.19 7.56 9.14
CA ASN A 124 -4.73 7.32 7.81
C ASN A 124 -3.66 7.28 6.72
N VAL A 125 -4.05 6.69 5.62
CA VAL A 125 -3.29 6.68 4.36
C VAL A 125 -4.06 7.54 3.36
N HIS A 126 -3.39 8.52 2.79
CA HIS A 126 -3.89 9.30 1.66
C HIS A 126 -3.30 8.75 0.38
N THR A 127 -4.16 8.39 -0.56
CA THR A 127 -3.76 8.09 -1.94
C THR A 127 -4.30 9.17 -2.85
N THR A 128 -3.41 9.88 -3.50
CA THR A 128 -3.75 10.98 -4.43
C THR A 128 -3.46 10.55 -5.85
N PHE A 129 -4.41 10.76 -6.73
CA PHE A 129 -4.26 10.64 -8.18
C PHE A 129 -4.36 12.04 -8.78
N ASP A 130 -3.28 12.49 -9.39
CA ASP A 130 -3.17 13.77 -10.09
C ASP A 130 -2.77 13.44 -11.54
N PHE A 131 -3.61 13.80 -12.50
CA PHE A 131 -3.42 13.36 -13.88
C PHE A 131 -3.94 14.37 -14.88
N ASP A 132 -3.25 14.45 -15.98
CA ASP A 132 -3.64 15.17 -17.18
C ASP A 132 -3.21 14.36 -18.43
N LYS A 133 -3.29 14.95 -19.62
CA LYS A 133 -2.92 14.29 -20.88
C LYS A 133 -1.45 13.89 -20.97
N ASP A 134 -0.56 14.53 -20.21
CA ASP A 134 0.89 14.38 -20.31
C ASP A 134 1.49 13.58 -19.17
N ARG A 135 0.80 13.51 -18.01
CA ARG A 135 1.34 12.89 -16.81
C ARG A 135 0.28 12.25 -15.93
N LEU A 136 0.71 11.26 -15.15
CA LEU A 136 -0.02 10.66 -14.04
C LEU A 136 0.91 10.59 -12.83
N ILE A 137 0.54 11.28 -11.76
CA ILE A 137 1.24 11.25 -10.47
C ILE A 137 0.35 10.52 -9.47
N ILE A 138 0.88 9.48 -8.83
CA ILE A 138 0.22 8.76 -7.76
C ILE A 138 1.05 8.94 -6.51
N GLU A 139 0.48 9.60 -5.52
CA GLU A 139 1.13 9.83 -4.23
C GLU A 139 0.42 9.03 -3.14
N ILE A 140 1.20 8.29 -2.35
CA ILE A 140 0.69 7.55 -1.19
C ILE A 140 1.41 8.07 0.04
N ARG A 141 0.65 8.61 0.99
CA ARG A 141 1.19 9.28 2.16
C ARG A 141 0.51 8.79 3.43
N ASN A 142 1.31 8.49 4.44
CA ASN A 142 0.86 8.35 5.82
C ASN A 142 0.84 9.71 6.50
N ASN A 143 -0.05 9.89 7.47
CA ASN A 143 -0.07 11.09 8.31
C ASN A 143 0.85 11.00 9.54
N LEU A 144 1.62 9.92 9.67
CA LEU A 144 2.70 9.78 10.66
C LEU A 144 4.06 9.76 9.97
N PRO A 145 5.06 10.46 10.50
CA PRO A 145 6.42 10.39 10.01
C PRO A 145 7.05 9.01 10.31
N MET A 146 7.98 8.60 9.47
CA MET A 146 8.86 7.46 9.75
C MET A 146 9.81 7.78 10.90
N SER A 147 10.16 6.78 11.72
CA SER A 147 11.28 6.87 12.64
C SER A 147 12.60 6.87 11.86
N ARG A 148 13.70 7.30 12.51
CA ARG A 148 15.03 7.26 11.89
C ARG A 148 15.43 5.84 11.46
N ILE A 149 15.09 4.84 12.26
CA ILE A 149 15.37 3.44 11.94
C ILE A 149 14.61 3.00 10.68
N GLU A 150 13.33 3.38 10.57
CA GLU A 150 12.52 3.07 9.40
C GLU A 150 13.04 3.77 8.14
N GLU A 151 13.39 5.05 8.25
CA GLU A 151 13.95 5.81 7.14
C GLU A 151 15.26 5.21 6.64
N GLN A 152 16.16 4.83 7.55
CA GLN A 152 17.42 4.19 7.20
C GLN A 152 17.19 2.88 6.45
N ARG A 153 16.30 2.02 6.94
CA ARG A 153 15.93 0.75 6.27
C ARG A 153 15.39 0.96 4.85
N VAL A 154 14.53 1.97 4.68
CA VAL A 154 14.00 2.31 3.36
C VAL A 154 15.12 2.75 2.42
N ARG A 155 16.03 3.61 2.89
CA ARG A 155 17.19 4.07 2.09
C ARG A 155 18.12 2.92 1.71
N GLU A 156 18.39 1.99 2.63
CA GLU A 156 19.19 0.79 2.37
C GLU A 156 18.56 -0.10 1.30
N LYS A 157 17.24 -0.34 1.39
CA LYS A 157 16.50 -1.11 0.38
C LYS A 157 16.51 -0.43 -1.00
N PHE A 158 16.36 0.89 -1.05
CA PHE A 158 16.52 1.62 -2.31
C PHE A 158 17.93 1.51 -2.88
N ALA A 159 18.95 1.62 -2.05
CA ALA A 159 20.33 1.47 -2.49
C ALA A 159 20.63 0.06 -3.01
N GLN A 160 20.04 -0.98 -2.43
CA GLN A 160 20.11 -2.34 -2.94
C GLN A 160 19.39 -2.46 -4.30
N ALA A 161 18.15 -1.95 -4.40
CA ALA A 161 17.36 -1.99 -5.64
C ALA A 161 18.10 -1.34 -6.81
N MET A 162 18.81 -0.24 -6.57
CA MET A 162 19.59 0.46 -7.59
C MET A 162 20.83 -0.32 -8.08
N ARG A 163 21.25 -1.36 -7.38
CA ARG A 163 22.37 -2.24 -7.78
C ARG A 163 21.91 -3.46 -8.56
N CYS A 164 20.64 -3.83 -8.48
CA CYS A 164 20.08 -4.95 -9.21
C CYS A 164 19.78 -4.52 -10.67
N ASN A 165 20.20 -5.33 -11.62
CA ASN A 165 19.96 -5.07 -13.04
C ASN A 165 18.57 -5.53 -13.50
N ASP A 166 17.91 -6.38 -12.70
CA ASP A 166 16.58 -6.93 -13.00
C ASP A 166 15.69 -6.87 -11.75
N ILE A 167 14.43 -6.45 -11.95
CA ILE A 167 13.40 -6.44 -10.92
C ILE A 167 13.15 -7.84 -10.35
N ALA A 168 13.26 -8.88 -11.16
CA ALA A 168 13.07 -10.25 -10.70
C ALA A 168 14.20 -10.69 -9.75
N GLU A 169 15.44 -10.34 -10.02
CA GLU A 169 16.60 -10.58 -9.15
C GLU A 169 16.44 -9.83 -7.82
N PHE A 170 16.06 -8.55 -7.87
CA PHE A 170 15.76 -7.76 -6.68
C PHE A 170 14.64 -8.38 -5.83
N MET A 171 13.57 -8.87 -6.47
CA MET A 171 12.45 -9.52 -5.76
C MET A 171 12.85 -10.84 -5.11
N VAL A 172 13.72 -11.64 -5.75
CA VAL A 172 14.21 -12.91 -5.20
C VAL A 172 15.11 -12.67 -3.99
N GLU A 173 16.02 -11.70 -4.08
CA GLU A 173 16.95 -11.36 -2.99
C GLU A 173 16.26 -10.65 -1.82
N ASN A 174 15.16 -9.95 -2.09
CA ASN A 174 14.41 -9.16 -1.12
C ASN A 174 13.02 -9.74 -0.79
N VAL A 175 12.81 -11.03 -0.99
CA VAL A 175 11.71 -11.76 -0.32
C VAL A 175 11.99 -11.71 1.17
N ASP A 176 11.68 -10.56 1.73
CA ASP A 176 12.02 -10.24 3.10
C ASP A 176 11.07 -10.99 4.03
N GLU A 177 11.57 -12.01 4.67
CA GLU A 177 10.92 -12.69 5.79
C GLU A 177 10.61 -11.71 6.94
N THR A 178 11.21 -10.51 6.91
CA THR A 178 11.17 -9.55 8.01
C THR A 178 9.87 -8.74 8.10
N GLU A 179 9.06 -8.61 7.02
CA GLU A 179 7.85 -7.78 7.04
C GLU A 179 6.53 -8.51 6.77
N GLY A 180 6.49 -9.83 6.98
CA GLY A 180 5.26 -10.62 6.80
C GLY A 180 4.80 -10.66 5.33
N ALA A 181 5.73 -10.80 4.41
CA ALA A 181 5.55 -10.79 2.97
C ALA A 181 4.87 -12.06 2.42
N GLY A 182 3.63 -12.33 2.85
CA GLY A 182 2.78 -13.34 2.20
C GLY A 182 2.39 -12.97 0.76
N LEU A 183 2.55 -11.71 0.36
CA LEU A 183 2.13 -11.21 -0.96
C LEU A 183 3.22 -11.36 -2.03
N GLY A 184 4.51 -11.27 -1.69
CA GLY A 184 5.61 -11.49 -2.64
C GLY A 184 5.62 -12.91 -3.20
N HIS A 185 5.32 -13.92 -2.38
CA HIS A 185 5.24 -15.32 -2.81
C HIS A 185 4.10 -15.61 -3.81
N GLN A 186 2.95 -14.94 -3.67
CA GLN A 186 1.86 -15.10 -4.64
C GLN A 186 2.20 -14.45 -5.98
N PHE A 187 2.95 -13.37 -5.97
CA PHE A 187 3.39 -12.68 -7.19
C PHE A 187 4.42 -13.49 -7.98
N LEU A 188 5.43 -14.04 -7.33
CA LEU A 188 6.43 -14.91 -7.97
C LEU A 188 5.80 -16.17 -8.57
N ARG A 189 4.81 -16.78 -7.89
CA ARG A 189 4.07 -17.93 -8.44
C ARG A 189 3.23 -17.56 -9.68
N HIS A 190 2.76 -16.33 -9.78
CA HIS A 190 1.98 -15.89 -10.93
C HIS A 190 2.85 -15.66 -12.16
N LEU A 191 4.04 -15.07 -11.99
CA LEU A 191 5.02 -14.87 -13.08
C LEU A 191 5.60 -16.19 -13.61
N GLN A 192 5.76 -17.20 -12.76
CA GLN A 192 6.24 -18.53 -13.19
C GLN A 192 5.20 -19.34 -13.99
N ARG A 193 3.90 -18.98 -13.90
CA ARG A 193 2.83 -19.65 -14.66
C ARG A 193 2.51 -19.02 -16.00
N THR A 194 3.13 -17.90 -16.34
CA THR A 194 2.93 -17.14 -17.59
C THR A 194 4.11 -17.25 -18.57
N ARG A 195 5.02 -18.21 -18.34
CA ARG A 195 6.05 -18.63 -19.30
C ARG A 195 5.68 -19.92 -20.01
#